data_70de7ec162a7b3cc97a2be27f93a60c3
#
_entry.id   70de7ec162a7b3cc97a2be27f93a60c3
#
_cell.length_a   1.000
_cell.length_b   1.000
_cell.length_c   1.000
_cell.angle_alpha   90.00
_cell.angle_beta   90.00
_cell.angle_gamma   90.00
#
_symmetry.space_group_name_H-M   'P 1'
#
loop_
_entity.id
_entity.type
_entity.pdbx_description
1 polymer ?
#
loop_
_entity_poly.entity_id
_entity_poly.type
_entity_poly.pdbx_seq_one_letter_code
_entity_poly.pdbx_strand_id
1 'polypeptide(L)'
;MSEALKDNPEQEMICVDAFGGRTGRIIDRKTAHSTPGIKHLAIQVMVFNPQKELILHERPLKKVGGGVWDSPTTHVLNGETPSQAGVRCLKDEYGIASNEEEITVLGGFSYEKDYGDGSCENEFCLAAFAVYTGSIKPNGEHVIKLMNFPAKKVRDEIKAGSSKYPVWFVETTRIVAADFNGKKFFE
;
A
#
# COMPACT_ATOMS: atom_id res chain seq x y z
N MET A 1 -0.26 -1.30 25.46
CA MET A 1 0.86 -1.53 24.52
C MET A 1 0.32 -2.46 23.45
N SER A 2 -0.05 -1.95 22.29
CA SER A 2 -0.42 -2.82 21.16
C SER A 2 0.87 -3.45 20.67
N GLU A 3 0.99 -4.78 20.76
CA GLU A 3 1.99 -5.50 20.00
C GLU A 3 1.82 -5.09 18.54
N ALA A 4 2.86 -4.50 17.95
CA ALA A 4 2.91 -4.27 16.52
C ALA A 4 2.62 -5.61 15.87
N LEU A 5 1.55 -5.67 15.07
CA LEU A 5 1.18 -6.88 14.35
C LEU A 5 2.34 -7.22 13.41
N LYS A 6 3.29 -8.03 13.90
CA LYS A 6 4.19 -8.80 13.04
C LYS A 6 3.33 -9.43 11.96
N ASP A 7 3.89 -9.63 10.78
CA ASP A 7 3.22 -10.36 9.68
C ASP A 7 2.54 -11.63 10.24
N ASN A 8 1.32 -11.46 10.78
CA ASN A 8 0.59 -12.52 11.44
C ASN A 8 0.09 -13.50 10.38
N PRO A 9 0.58 -14.76 10.35
CA PRO A 9 0.16 -15.73 9.35
C PRO A 9 -1.33 -16.09 9.41
N GLU A 10 -1.96 -15.89 10.57
CA GLU A 10 -3.39 -16.17 10.81
C GLU A 10 -4.30 -14.95 10.55
N GLN A 11 -3.74 -13.84 10.05
CA GLN A 11 -4.50 -12.64 9.73
C GLN A 11 -5.61 -12.95 8.72
N GLU A 12 -6.87 -12.66 9.05
CA GLU A 12 -8.03 -12.91 8.20
C GLU A 12 -8.15 -11.90 7.08
N MET A 13 -8.02 -12.37 5.85
CA MET A 13 -8.04 -11.56 4.64
C MET A 13 -9.31 -11.81 3.83
N ILE A 14 -9.82 -10.76 3.20
CA ILE A 14 -11.03 -10.78 2.39
C ILE A 14 -10.68 -11.24 0.98
N CYS A 15 -11.22 -12.39 0.54
CA CYS A 15 -11.10 -12.81 -0.85
C CYS A 15 -12.00 -11.98 -1.76
N VAL A 16 -11.46 -11.62 -2.92
CA VAL A 16 -12.16 -10.83 -3.94
C VAL A 16 -12.04 -11.46 -5.33
N ASP A 17 -12.92 -11.06 -6.23
CA ASP A 17 -12.82 -11.37 -7.64
C ASP A 17 -11.83 -10.44 -8.38
N ALA A 18 -11.71 -10.60 -9.69
CA ALA A 18 -10.80 -9.80 -10.53
C ALA A 18 -11.13 -8.29 -10.55
N PHE A 19 -12.31 -7.90 -10.13
CA PHE A 19 -12.81 -6.53 -10.11
C PHE A 19 -12.90 -5.94 -8.70
N GLY A 20 -12.41 -6.68 -7.68
CA GLY A 20 -12.45 -6.26 -6.28
C GLY A 20 -13.78 -6.53 -5.57
N GLY A 21 -14.71 -7.25 -6.21
CA GLY A 21 -15.96 -7.69 -5.61
C GLY A 21 -15.70 -8.74 -4.53
N ARG A 22 -16.23 -8.54 -3.30
CA ARG A 22 -16.07 -9.51 -2.21
C ARG A 22 -16.79 -10.82 -2.55
N THR A 23 -16.06 -11.93 -2.44
CA THR A 23 -16.60 -13.28 -2.74
C THR A 23 -17.33 -13.90 -1.55
N GLY A 24 -17.27 -13.29 -0.38
CA GLY A 24 -17.75 -13.84 0.89
C GLY A 24 -16.80 -14.85 1.54
N ARG A 25 -15.70 -15.20 0.89
CA ARG A 25 -14.66 -16.08 1.45
C ARG A 25 -13.63 -15.28 2.23
N ILE A 26 -13.22 -15.83 3.38
CA ILE A 26 -12.12 -15.33 4.21
C ILE A 26 -11.03 -16.39 4.22
N ILE A 27 -9.78 -15.98 4.19
CA ILE A 27 -8.61 -16.87 4.27
C ILE A 27 -7.54 -16.27 5.19
N ASP A 28 -6.67 -17.12 5.69
CA ASP A 28 -5.50 -16.69 6.42
C ASP A 28 -4.39 -16.16 5.47
N ARG A 29 -3.52 -15.30 6.00
CA ARG A 29 -2.43 -14.66 5.24
C ARG A 29 -1.50 -15.69 4.58
N LYS A 30 -1.13 -16.75 5.30
CA LYS A 30 -0.21 -17.76 4.79
C LYS A 30 -0.77 -18.44 3.54
N THR A 31 -2.04 -18.83 3.58
CA THR A 31 -2.73 -19.44 2.44
C THR A 31 -2.83 -18.47 1.27
N ALA A 32 -3.16 -17.18 1.55
CA ALA A 32 -3.29 -16.15 0.52
C ALA A 32 -2.01 -15.96 -0.29
N HIS A 33 -0.85 -15.99 0.39
CA HIS A 33 0.46 -15.73 -0.21
C HIS A 33 1.27 -16.99 -0.57
N SER A 34 0.68 -18.18 -0.49
CA SER A 34 1.31 -19.42 -0.98
C SER A 34 0.93 -19.66 -2.45
N THR A 35 1.93 -19.92 -3.31
CA THR A 35 1.71 -20.16 -4.76
C THR A 35 0.66 -21.26 -5.01
N PRO A 36 -0.35 -21.03 -5.88
CA PRO A 36 -0.50 -19.94 -6.85
C PRO A 36 -1.13 -18.65 -6.31
N GLY A 37 -1.37 -18.54 -5.01
CA GLY A 37 -2.00 -17.40 -4.37
C GLY A 37 -3.51 -17.32 -4.54
N ILE A 38 -4.18 -16.71 -3.56
CA ILE A 38 -5.63 -16.47 -3.63
C ILE A 38 -5.87 -14.97 -3.62
N LYS A 39 -6.64 -14.49 -4.60
CA LYS A 39 -6.90 -13.06 -4.76
C LYS A 39 -7.62 -12.49 -3.54
N HIS A 40 -6.99 -11.47 -2.94
CA HIS A 40 -7.47 -10.83 -1.71
C HIS A 40 -7.35 -9.31 -1.80
N LEU A 41 -8.03 -8.62 -0.88
CA LEU A 41 -8.17 -7.18 -0.90
C LEU A 41 -7.02 -6.49 -0.17
N ALA A 42 -6.36 -5.57 -0.85
CA ALA A 42 -5.31 -4.71 -0.31
C ALA A 42 -5.62 -3.23 -0.53
N ILE A 43 -4.88 -2.37 0.14
CA ILE A 43 -4.91 -0.91 -0.05
C ILE A 43 -3.50 -0.35 0.07
N GLN A 44 -3.15 0.55 -0.83
CA GLN A 44 -1.97 1.39 -0.72
C GLN A 44 -2.36 2.85 -0.53
N VAL A 45 -1.74 3.52 0.44
CA VAL A 45 -2.00 4.93 0.76
C VAL A 45 -0.78 5.77 0.42
N MET A 46 -0.85 6.56 -0.66
CA MET A 46 0.17 7.56 -0.98
C MET A 46 0.07 8.73 -0.01
N VAL A 47 1.15 9.05 0.70
CA VAL A 47 1.17 10.18 1.64
C VAL A 47 1.88 11.35 1.00
N PHE A 48 1.18 12.47 0.88
CA PHE A 48 1.72 13.72 0.37
C PHE A 48 1.91 14.73 1.51
N ASN A 49 2.94 15.54 1.40
CA ASN A 49 3.08 16.75 2.21
C ASN A 49 2.53 18.00 1.46
N PRO A 50 2.38 19.16 2.12
CA PRO A 50 1.92 20.39 1.49
C PRO A 50 2.81 20.91 0.35
N GLN A 51 4.07 20.49 0.31
CA GLN A 51 5.03 20.86 -0.75
C GLN A 51 4.90 19.97 -2.00
N LYS A 52 3.85 19.16 -2.10
CA LYS A 52 3.60 18.19 -3.18
C LYS A 52 4.69 17.12 -3.27
N GLU A 53 5.31 16.76 -2.16
CA GLU A 53 6.26 15.66 -2.11
C GLU A 53 5.54 14.41 -1.60
N LEU A 54 5.87 13.27 -2.20
CA LEU A 54 5.55 11.93 -1.71
C LEU A 54 6.50 11.56 -0.58
N ILE A 55 5.94 11.10 0.51
CA ILE A 55 6.69 10.57 1.63
C ILE A 55 6.81 9.06 1.42
N LEU A 56 7.97 8.61 0.98
CA LEU A 56 8.24 7.21 0.64
C LEU A 56 9.21 6.59 1.64
N HIS A 57 9.11 5.28 1.78
CA HIS A 57 10.04 4.49 2.56
C HIS A 57 10.77 3.45 1.73
N GLU A 58 11.99 3.12 2.14
CA GLU A 58 12.69 1.94 1.65
C GLU A 58 12.17 0.72 2.39
N ARG A 59 11.60 -0.22 1.63
CA ARG A 59 10.99 -1.44 2.14
C ARG A 59 12.07 -2.42 2.61
N PRO A 60 11.98 -3.00 3.83
CA PRO A 60 12.95 -3.96 4.33
C PRO A 60 13.13 -5.16 3.40
N LEU A 61 14.39 -5.58 3.17
CA LEU A 61 14.73 -6.74 2.32
C LEU A 61 14.07 -8.04 2.79
N LYS A 62 13.78 -8.18 4.09
CA LYS A 62 13.09 -9.34 4.67
C LYS A 62 11.61 -9.45 4.32
N LYS A 63 11.01 -8.37 3.81
CA LYS A 63 9.62 -8.36 3.35
C LYS A 63 9.54 -8.80 1.90
N VAL A 64 8.44 -9.42 1.55
CA VAL A 64 8.09 -9.73 0.16
C VAL A 64 8.19 -8.47 -0.69
N GLY A 65 8.93 -8.51 -1.80
CA GLY A 65 9.19 -7.33 -2.65
C GLY A 65 10.05 -6.25 -1.98
N GLY A 66 10.95 -6.60 -1.04
CA GLY A 66 11.80 -5.65 -0.35
C GLY A 66 12.88 -4.99 -1.20
N GLY A 67 13.53 -3.95 -0.66
CA GLY A 67 14.62 -3.22 -1.33
C GLY A 67 14.18 -2.18 -2.36
N VAL A 68 12.90 -1.80 -2.36
CA VAL A 68 12.33 -0.79 -3.26
C VAL A 68 11.75 0.38 -2.46
N TRP A 69 11.53 1.51 -3.14
CA TRP A 69 10.81 2.64 -2.58
C TRP A 69 9.30 2.41 -2.70
N ASP A 70 8.61 2.54 -1.56
CA ASP A 70 7.19 2.22 -1.46
C ASP A 70 6.45 3.26 -0.60
N SER A 71 5.13 3.18 -0.60
CA SER A 71 4.20 3.87 0.30
C SER A 71 3.55 2.85 1.24
N PRO A 72 2.96 3.27 2.36
CA PRO A 72 2.21 2.39 3.25
C PRO A 72 1.21 1.51 2.51
N THR A 73 1.35 0.20 2.68
CA THR A 73 0.56 -0.81 1.98
C THR A 73 0.16 -1.93 2.93
N THR A 74 -1.11 -2.29 2.93
CA THR A 74 -1.64 -3.33 3.83
C THR A 74 -2.83 -4.06 3.22
N HIS A 75 -3.18 -5.21 3.79
CA HIS A 75 -4.43 -5.91 3.47
C HIS A 75 -5.62 -5.26 4.17
N VAL A 76 -6.79 -5.30 3.54
CA VAL A 76 -8.06 -4.98 4.19
C VAL A 76 -8.54 -6.22 4.92
N LEU A 77 -8.61 -6.16 6.25
CA LEU A 77 -8.95 -7.30 7.08
C LEU A 77 -10.47 -7.53 7.14
N ASN A 78 -10.83 -8.74 7.55
CA ASN A 78 -12.23 -9.06 7.81
C ASN A 78 -12.82 -8.09 8.85
N GLY A 79 -13.96 -7.49 8.50
CA GLY A 79 -14.63 -6.48 9.33
C GLY A 79 -14.14 -5.04 9.14
N GLU A 80 -13.06 -4.80 8.40
CA GLU A 80 -12.61 -3.44 8.09
C GLU A 80 -13.25 -2.87 6.83
N THR A 81 -13.41 -1.54 6.82
CA THR A 81 -13.53 -0.75 5.58
C THR A 81 -12.15 -0.48 5.00
N PRO A 82 -12.04 -0.16 3.69
CA PRO A 82 -10.76 0.26 3.11
C PRO A 82 -10.13 1.46 3.80
N SER A 83 -10.93 2.45 4.20
CA SER A 83 -10.43 3.63 4.92
C SER A 83 -9.89 3.27 6.31
N GLN A 84 -10.54 2.35 7.03
CA GLN A 84 -10.05 1.84 8.32
C GLN A 84 -8.72 1.12 8.17
N ALA A 85 -8.58 0.27 7.15
CA ALA A 85 -7.31 -0.37 6.83
C ALA A 85 -6.21 0.66 6.51
N GLY A 86 -6.54 1.72 5.75
CA GLY A 86 -5.64 2.83 5.46
C GLY A 86 -5.17 3.57 6.72
N VAL A 87 -6.10 3.92 7.61
CA VAL A 87 -5.79 4.55 8.91
C VAL A 87 -4.87 3.66 9.75
N ARG A 88 -5.18 2.38 9.86
CA ARG A 88 -4.35 1.41 10.57
C ARG A 88 -2.96 1.32 9.94
N CYS A 89 -2.86 1.22 8.63
CA CYS A 89 -1.59 1.17 7.91
C CYS A 89 -0.70 2.39 8.17
N LEU A 90 -1.27 3.59 8.07
CA LEU A 90 -0.53 4.84 8.33
C LEU A 90 -0.04 4.91 9.78
N LYS A 91 -0.84 4.44 10.74
CA LYS A 91 -0.43 4.37 12.15
C LYS A 91 0.69 3.36 12.36
N ASP A 92 0.57 2.15 11.79
CA ASP A 92 1.48 1.04 12.03
C ASP A 92 2.84 1.27 11.35
N GLU A 93 2.87 1.83 10.14
CA GLU A 93 4.11 2.02 9.38
C GLU A 93 4.76 3.37 9.63
N TYR A 94 3.97 4.46 9.70
CA TYR A 94 4.48 5.83 9.77
C TYR A 94 4.24 6.52 11.12
N GLY A 95 3.48 5.87 12.03
CA GLY A 95 3.08 6.49 13.30
C GLY A 95 2.16 7.70 13.11
N ILE A 96 1.49 7.79 11.98
CA ILE A 96 0.53 8.85 11.65
C ILE A 96 -0.80 8.56 12.33
N ALA A 97 -1.26 9.48 13.18
CA ALA A 97 -2.62 9.47 13.67
C ALA A 97 -3.52 10.19 12.64
N SER A 98 -4.41 9.45 12.02
CA SER A 98 -5.39 9.94 11.03
C SER A 98 -6.78 9.38 11.33
N ASN A 99 -7.79 9.90 10.65
CA ASN A 99 -9.15 9.36 10.65
C ASN A 99 -9.55 8.95 9.22
N GLU A 100 -10.70 8.26 9.09
CA GLU A 100 -11.15 7.72 7.80
C GLU A 100 -11.42 8.81 6.75
N GLU A 101 -11.85 10.01 7.16
CA GLU A 101 -12.16 11.14 6.28
C GLU A 101 -10.91 11.74 5.63
N GLU A 102 -9.74 11.54 6.24
CA GLU A 102 -8.45 11.98 5.72
C GLU A 102 -7.86 11.02 4.67
N ILE A 103 -8.48 9.86 4.48
CA ILE A 103 -8.07 8.87 3.47
C ILE A 103 -8.99 8.96 2.26
N THR A 104 -8.49 9.46 1.15
CA THR A 104 -9.23 9.44 -0.12
C THR A 104 -8.98 8.12 -0.83
N VAL A 105 -9.97 7.22 -0.78
CA VAL A 105 -9.92 5.93 -1.48
C VAL A 105 -10.48 6.12 -2.88
N LEU A 106 -9.74 5.63 -3.87
CA LEU A 106 -10.06 5.68 -5.29
C LEU A 106 -10.42 4.29 -5.83
N GLY A 107 -10.32 4.10 -7.12
CA GLY A 107 -10.43 2.79 -7.76
C GLY A 107 -9.25 1.88 -7.41
N GLY A 108 -9.30 0.66 -7.93
CA GLY A 108 -8.25 -0.32 -7.69
C GLY A 108 -7.86 -1.07 -8.96
N PHE A 109 -6.90 -1.96 -8.83
CA PHE A 109 -6.35 -2.79 -9.90
C PHE A 109 -6.00 -4.18 -9.38
N SER A 110 -6.04 -5.17 -10.25
CA SER A 110 -5.55 -6.52 -9.95
C SER A 110 -4.08 -6.64 -10.36
N TYR A 111 -3.28 -7.32 -9.54
CA TYR A 111 -1.94 -7.75 -9.94
C TYR A 111 -1.61 -9.11 -9.30
N GLU A 112 -0.65 -9.77 -9.93
CA GLU A 112 -0.10 -11.03 -9.48
C GLU A 112 1.43 -10.97 -9.59
N LYS A 113 2.12 -11.54 -8.62
CA LYS A 113 3.58 -11.63 -8.61
C LYS A 113 4.01 -12.90 -7.92
N ASP A 114 4.67 -13.80 -8.65
CA ASP A 114 5.37 -14.95 -8.09
C ASP A 114 6.84 -14.57 -7.81
N TYR A 115 7.34 -14.92 -6.65
CA TYR A 115 8.72 -14.64 -6.24
C TYR A 115 9.66 -15.84 -6.44
N GLY A 116 9.13 -17.00 -6.84
CA GLY A 116 9.90 -18.18 -7.16
C GLY A 116 10.40 -19.00 -5.94
N ASP A 117 10.06 -18.55 -4.72
CA ASP A 117 10.40 -19.22 -3.46
C ASP A 117 9.18 -19.90 -2.80
N GLY A 118 8.07 -20.01 -3.53
CA GLY A 118 6.79 -20.51 -3.03
C GLY A 118 5.89 -19.42 -2.45
N SER A 119 6.37 -18.18 -2.37
CA SER A 119 5.56 -17.02 -2.00
C SER A 119 5.08 -16.25 -3.23
N CYS A 120 3.94 -15.60 -3.11
CA CYS A 120 3.36 -14.79 -4.17
C CYS A 120 2.47 -13.68 -3.63
N GLU A 121 2.20 -12.69 -4.47
CA GLU A 121 1.12 -11.73 -4.33
C GLU A 121 0.03 -12.06 -5.36
N ASN A 122 -1.22 -12.01 -4.94
CA ASN A 122 -2.39 -12.06 -5.82
C ASN A 122 -3.45 -11.16 -5.20
N GLU A 123 -3.47 -9.90 -5.64
CA GLU A 123 -4.25 -8.87 -4.97
C GLU A 123 -5.17 -8.11 -5.94
N PHE A 124 -6.27 -7.62 -5.39
CA PHE A 124 -6.93 -6.42 -5.88
C PHE A 124 -6.56 -5.29 -4.90
N CYS A 125 -5.71 -4.38 -5.36
CA CYS A 125 -5.19 -3.31 -4.54
C CYS A 125 -5.96 -2.01 -4.81
N LEU A 126 -6.53 -1.42 -3.76
CA LEU A 126 -7.17 -0.11 -3.82
C LEU A 126 -6.10 0.98 -3.74
N ALA A 127 -6.18 1.93 -4.65
CA ALA A 127 -5.36 3.14 -4.62
C ALA A 127 -6.00 4.17 -3.69
N ALA A 128 -5.21 4.72 -2.78
CA ALA A 128 -5.65 5.79 -1.90
C ALA A 128 -4.55 6.84 -1.72
N PHE A 129 -4.93 8.02 -1.25
CA PHE A 129 -3.98 9.03 -0.83
C PHE A 129 -4.46 9.80 0.40
N ALA A 130 -3.49 10.37 1.12
CA ALA A 130 -3.70 11.29 2.23
C ALA A 130 -2.71 12.45 2.15
N VAL A 131 -3.08 13.59 2.74
CA VAL A 131 -2.17 14.73 2.93
C VAL A 131 -1.84 14.86 4.40
N TYR A 132 -0.56 14.88 4.75
CA TYR A 132 -0.13 14.92 6.12
C TYR A 132 0.88 16.05 6.37
N THR A 133 0.68 16.78 7.46
CA THR A 133 1.48 17.97 7.83
C THR A 133 2.28 17.79 9.13
N GLY A 134 2.04 16.68 9.83
CA GLY A 134 2.66 16.41 11.13
C GLY A 134 4.01 15.73 11.04
N SER A 135 4.59 15.41 12.19
CA SER A 135 5.81 14.61 12.29
C SER A 135 5.53 13.13 12.10
N ILE A 136 6.39 12.44 11.35
CA ILE A 136 6.31 11.01 11.13
C ILE A 136 7.29 10.30 12.07
N LYS A 137 6.80 9.22 12.70
CA LYS A 137 7.61 8.34 13.55
C LYS A 137 7.57 6.93 12.95
N PRO A 138 8.42 6.64 11.95
CA PRO A 138 8.36 5.38 11.23
C PRO A 138 8.67 4.19 12.13
N ASN A 139 7.96 3.10 11.90
CA ASN A 139 8.22 1.83 12.55
C ASN A 139 9.38 1.13 11.82
N GLY A 140 10.50 0.91 12.50
CA GLY A 140 11.70 0.29 11.92
C GLY A 140 11.52 -1.16 11.45
N GLU A 141 10.42 -1.84 11.82
CA GLU A 141 10.09 -3.16 11.26
C GLU A 141 9.55 -3.06 9.82
N HIS A 142 8.95 -1.92 9.46
CA HIS A 142 8.32 -1.67 8.17
C HIS A 142 9.11 -0.71 7.29
N VAL A 143 9.95 0.14 7.88
CA VAL A 143 10.62 1.26 7.22
C VAL A 143 12.10 1.25 7.54
N ILE A 144 12.97 1.03 6.54
CA ILE A 144 14.42 1.17 6.72
C ILE A 144 14.80 2.65 6.68
N LYS A 145 14.26 3.36 5.72
CA LYS A 145 14.57 4.77 5.46
C LYS A 145 13.31 5.48 5.00
N LEU A 146 13.11 6.71 5.47
CA LEU A 146 12.01 7.57 5.07
C LEU A 146 12.58 8.77 4.33
N MET A 147 12.01 9.14 3.18
CA MET A 147 12.42 10.29 2.40
C MET A 147 11.25 10.96 1.69
N ASN A 148 11.37 12.25 1.46
CA ASN A 148 10.45 13.02 0.63
C ASN A 148 10.96 13.09 -0.81
N PHE A 149 10.08 12.85 -1.76
CA PHE A 149 10.36 12.91 -3.19
C PHE A 149 9.36 13.84 -3.88
N PRO A 150 9.77 14.81 -4.70
CA PRO A 150 8.85 15.56 -5.52
C PRO A 150 7.98 14.59 -6.34
N ALA A 151 6.66 14.64 -6.15
CA ALA A 151 5.75 13.66 -6.74
C ALA A 151 5.82 13.65 -8.27
N LYS A 152 6.00 14.82 -8.89
CA LYS A 152 6.23 14.95 -10.33
C LYS A 152 7.44 14.13 -10.79
N LYS A 153 8.57 14.21 -10.06
CA LYS A 153 9.78 13.44 -10.38
C LYS A 153 9.52 11.94 -10.30
N VAL A 154 8.84 11.47 -9.25
CA VAL A 154 8.47 10.05 -9.09
C VAL A 154 7.64 9.58 -10.27
N ARG A 155 6.61 10.34 -10.66
CA ARG A 155 5.80 10.02 -11.85
C ARG A 155 6.63 9.95 -13.14
N ASP A 156 7.56 10.88 -13.32
CA ASP A 156 8.40 10.91 -14.52
C ASP A 156 9.39 9.73 -14.55
N GLU A 157 9.97 9.34 -13.38
CA GLU A 157 10.77 8.12 -13.25
C GLU A 157 9.97 6.85 -13.57
N ILE A 158 8.72 6.75 -13.10
CA ILE A 158 7.80 5.63 -13.42
C ILE A 158 7.54 5.56 -14.93
N LYS A 159 7.26 6.69 -15.58
CA LYS A 159 7.06 6.75 -17.03
C LYS A 159 8.30 6.31 -17.82
N ALA A 160 9.48 6.57 -17.27
CA ALA A 160 10.76 6.13 -17.84
C ALA A 160 11.10 4.66 -17.56
N GLY A 161 10.21 3.91 -16.88
CA GLY A 161 10.40 2.46 -16.61
C GLY A 161 11.34 2.18 -15.45
N SER A 162 11.43 3.06 -14.47
CA SER A 162 12.28 2.85 -13.29
C SER A 162 11.89 1.62 -12.50
N SER A 163 12.85 0.75 -12.17
CA SER A 163 12.69 -0.43 -11.33
C SER A 163 12.76 -0.15 -9.83
N LYS A 164 12.87 1.12 -9.43
CA LYS A 164 12.93 1.53 -8.02
C LYS A 164 11.62 1.31 -7.26
N TYR A 165 10.52 1.15 -7.97
CA TYR A 165 9.17 1.11 -7.43
C TYR A 165 8.50 -0.23 -7.75
N PRO A 166 7.76 -0.83 -6.80
CA PRO A 166 7.05 -2.07 -7.06
C PRO A 166 5.81 -1.82 -7.95
N VAL A 167 5.31 -2.91 -8.56
CA VAL A 167 4.18 -2.82 -9.50
C VAL A 167 2.95 -2.15 -8.90
N TRP A 168 2.62 -2.46 -7.64
CA TRP A 168 1.47 -1.87 -6.97
C TRP A 168 1.61 -0.36 -6.76
N PHE A 169 2.82 0.13 -6.44
CA PHE A 169 3.09 1.56 -6.33
C PHE A 169 2.98 2.27 -7.68
N VAL A 170 3.46 1.65 -8.74
CA VAL A 170 3.35 2.17 -10.12
C VAL A 170 1.87 2.36 -10.51
N GLU A 171 1.04 1.34 -10.29
CA GLU A 171 -0.38 1.40 -10.64
C GLU A 171 -1.15 2.38 -9.75
N THR A 172 -0.88 2.39 -8.43
CA THR A 172 -1.45 3.41 -7.53
C THR A 172 -1.10 4.83 -7.98
N THR A 173 0.18 5.06 -8.37
CA THR A 173 0.60 6.38 -8.88
C THR A 173 -0.19 6.78 -10.12
N ARG A 174 -0.46 5.85 -11.05
CA ARG A 174 -1.25 6.12 -12.26
C ARG A 174 -2.67 6.53 -11.93
N ILE A 175 -3.33 5.81 -11.00
CA ILE A 175 -4.70 6.10 -10.57
C ILE A 175 -4.76 7.45 -9.87
N VAL A 176 -3.89 7.70 -8.87
CA VAL A 176 -3.88 8.96 -8.13
C VAL A 176 -3.56 10.16 -9.04
N ALA A 177 -2.62 10.00 -9.99
CA ALA A 177 -2.28 11.06 -10.94
C ALA A 177 -3.38 11.33 -11.98
N ALA A 178 -4.31 10.42 -12.19
CA ALA A 178 -5.47 10.60 -13.07
C ALA A 178 -6.69 11.17 -12.32
N ASP A 179 -6.74 11.05 -11.00
CA ASP A 179 -7.83 11.56 -10.17
C ASP A 179 -7.86 13.09 -10.12
N PHE A 180 -9.06 13.67 -10.04
CA PHE A 180 -9.24 15.13 -10.04
C PHE A 180 -8.54 15.81 -8.85
N ASN A 181 -8.60 15.24 -7.67
CA ASN A 181 -7.96 15.78 -6.45
C ASN A 181 -6.50 15.35 -6.32
N GLY A 182 -6.14 14.16 -6.81
CA GLY A 182 -4.80 13.61 -6.73
C GLY A 182 -3.82 14.22 -7.71
N LYS A 183 -4.24 14.53 -8.95
CA LYS A 183 -3.37 15.04 -10.03
C LYS A 183 -2.57 16.29 -9.65
N LYS A 184 -3.15 17.17 -8.82
CA LYS A 184 -2.50 18.42 -8.39
C LYS A 184 -1.16 18.25 -7.72
N PHE A 185 -0.88 17.06 -7.13
CA PHE A 185 0.39 16.75 -6.49
C PHE A 185 1.50 16.44 -7.50
N PHE A 186 1.11 16.04 -8.73
CA PHE A 186 2.05 15.66 -9.79
C PHE A 186 2.28 16.77 -10.84
N GLU A 187 1.65 17.89 -10.65
CA GLU A 187 1.84 19.11 -11.45
C GLU A 187 2.92 20.03 -10.82
#